data_1c3cc14f4f183ae6f1f3849491ba7fa9
#
_entry.id   1c3cc14f4f183ae6f1f3849491ba7fa9
#
_cell.length_a   1.000
_cell.length_b   1.000
_cell.length_c   1.000
_cell.angle_alpha   90.00
_cell.angle_beta   90.00
_cell.angle_gamma   90.00
#
_symmetry.space_group_name_H-M   'P 1'
#
loop_
_entity.id
_entity.type
_entity.pdbx_description
1 polymer ?
#
loop_
_entity_poly.entity_id
_entity_poly.type
_entity_poly.pdbx_seq_one_letter_code
_entity_poly.pdbx_strand_id
1 'polypeptide(L)'
;MTDWFTPVHSKDTPGGHEEFIPEHFLGFQLSGETHALHAGGTTIIPEGHVVLVRKNQLIRSTKYPSAEGKYQFLSITLDKEVLQQYALDHKIDITDHTGYKPELFLEPNDFLKYYFLSLVPYINQKSEVPSNLANLKIREALELLLQSNSDFKYVLFDFSEPHKIDIERFMNQNYKCIYRIFCKTYRQKPFRF
;
A
#
# COMPACT_ATOMS: atom_id res chain seq x y z
N MET A 1 8.76 -13.15 -8.99
CA MET A 1 7.83 -13.81 -8.07
C MET A 1 7.41 -12.75 -7.09
N THR A 2 6.19 -12.27 -7.18
CA THR A 2 5.73 -11.15 -6.34
C THR A 2 5.41 -11.72 -4.96
N ASP A 3 6.03 -11.19 -3.91
CA ASP A 3 5.74 -11.58 -2.52
C ASP A 3 4.34 -11.07 -2.18
N TRP A 4 3.32 -11.92 -2.35
CA TRP A 4 1.92 -11.58 -2.08
C TRP A 4 1.66 -11.25 -0.62
N PHE A 5 2.54 -11.70 0.27
CA PHE A 5 2.46 -11.51 1.71
C PHE A 5 3.82 -11.13 2.28
N THR A 6 3.88 -9.97 2.92
CA THR A 6 5.13 -9.43 3.46
C THR A 6 4.98 -9.10 4.94
N PRO A 7 5.65 -9.85 5.83
CA PRO A 7 5.77 -9.47 7.23
C PRO A 7 6.91 -8.44 7.38
N VAL A 8 6.61 -7.32 8.00
CA VAL A 8 7.63 -6.32 8.36
C VAL A 8 7.88 -6.39 9.85
N HIS A 9 9.11 -6.72 10.23
CA HIS A 9 9.60 -6.66 11.60
C HIS A 9 10.67 -5.57 11.68
N SER A 10 10.57 -4.66 12.63
CA SER A 10 11.63 -3.69 12.90
C SER A 10 12.01 -3.78 14.38
N LYS A 11 13.32 -3.87 14.64
CA LYS A 11 13.91 -3.70 15.95
C LYS A 11 14.57 -2.32 16.09
N ASP A 12 14.49 -1.52 15.03
CA ASP A 12 15.28 -0.30 14.92
C ASP A 12 14.48 0.93 15.36
N THR A 13 15.23 1.92 15.78
CA THR A 13 14.78 3.28 16.12
C THR A 13 13.89 3.87 15.04
N PRO A 14 12.95 4.78 15.41
CA PRO A 14 12.05 5.44 14.46
C PRO A 14 12.82 6.07 13.31
N GLY A 15 12.80 5.43 12.15
CA GLY A 15 13.41 5.90 10.91
C GLY A 15 12.33 6.12 9.87
N GLY A 16 12.29 7.32 9.26
CA GLY A 16 11.37 7.56 8.14
C GLY A 16 11.89 6.86 6.89
N HIS A 17 11.13 5.96 6.33
CA HIS A 17 11.38 5.33 5.04
C HIS A 17 10.36 5.83 4.03
N GLU A 18 10.86 6.30 2.89
CA GLU A 18 10.02 6.77 1.78
C GLU A 18 9.99 5.70 0.71
N GLU A 19 8.79 5.28 0.32
CA GLU A 19 8.57 4.20 -0.62
C GLU A 19 7.47 4.55 -1.61
N PHE A 20 7.70 4.23 -2.88
CA PHE A 20 6.66 4.26 -3.91
C PHE A 20 5.86 2.96 -3.85
N ILE A 21 4.54 3.08 -3.80
CA ILE A 21 3.60 1.96 -3.73
C ILE A 21 3.09 1.66 -5.14
N PRO A 22 3.61 0.62 -5.83
CA PRO A 22 3.23 0.31 -7.19
C PRO A 22 1.86 -0.35 -7.30
N GLU A 23 1.49 -1.16 -6.33
CA GLU A 23 0.25 -1.93 -6.28
C GLU A 23 -0.57 -1.61 -5.03
N HIS A 24 -1.88 -1.87 -5.06
CA HIS A 24 -2.68 -1.80 -3.85
C HIS A 24 -2.19 -2.82 -2.83
N PHE A 25 -2.21 -2.48 -1.56
CA PHE A 25 -2.04 -3.47 -0.52
C PHE A 25 -3.01 -3.26 0.64
N LEU A 26 -3.36 -4.35 1.28
CA LEU A 26 -4.11 -4.36 2.52
C LEU A 26 -3.13 -4.69 3.65
N GLY A 27 -3.06 -3.85 4.67
CA GLY A 27 -2.13 -3.97 5.77
C GLY A 27 -2.83 -4.08 7.13
N PHE A 28 -2.17 -4.75 8.07
CA PHE A 28 -2.63 -4.92 9.44
C PHE A 28 -1.50 -4.64 10.42
N GLN A 29 -1.72 -3.73 11.36
CA GLN A 29 -0.77 -3.43 12.42
C GLN A 29 -0.95 -4.45 13.56
N LEU A 30 -0.07 -5.43 13.62
CA LEU A 30 -0.13 -6.51 14.61
C LEU A 30 0.44 -6.07 15.95
N SER A 31 1.52 -5.26 15.95
CA SER A 31 2.10 -4.68 17.15
C SER A 31 2.83 -3.39 16.86
N GLY A 32 2.77 -2.42 17.75
CA GLY A 32 3.31 -1.08 17.56
C GLY A 32 2.38 -0.17 16.77
N GLU A 33 2.94 0.89 16.16
CA GLU A 33 2.19 1.92 15.44
C GLU A 33 2.97 2.38 14.21
N THR A 34 2.26 2.73 13.14
CA THR A 34 2.84 3.32 11.92
C THR A 34 2.28 4.71 11.67
N HIS A 35 3.15 5.71 11.51
CA HIS A 35 2.77 7.02 11.00
C HIS A 35 3.11 7.10 9.52
N ALA A 36 2.11 7.19 8.67
CA ALA A 36 2.24 7.26 7.23
C ALA A 36 1.93 8.67 6.72
N LEU A 37 2.95 9.36 6.23
CA LEU A 37 2.81 10.66 5.55
C LEU A 37 2.62 10.42 4.07
N HIS A 38 1.53 10.93 3.52
CA HIS A 38 1.16 10.84 2.10
C HIS A 38 0.58 12.19 1.61
N ALA A 39 0.22 12.28 0.33
CA ALA A 39 -0.29 13.52 -0.27
C ALA A 39 -1.54 14.11 0.42
N GLY A 40 -2.34 13.28 1.08
CA GLY A 40 -3.53 13.69 1.83
C GLY A 40 -3.25 14.10 3.29
N GLY A 41 -2.00 14.01 3.78
CA GLY A 41 -1.63 14.30 5.16
C GLY A 41 -0.98 13.12 5.87
N THR A 42 -1.09 13.05 7.18
CA THR A 42 -0.55 11.97 8.00
C THR A 42 -1.67 11.07 8.49
N THR A 43 -1.55 9.78 8.24
CA THR A 43 -2.42 8.73 8.80
C THR A 43 -1.66 7.97 9.87
N ILE A 44 -2.24 7.82 11.04
CA ILE A 44 -1.70 7.00 12.13
C ILE A 44 -2.42 5.65 12.11
N ILE A 45 -1.66 4.57 12.06
CA ILE A 45 -2.15 3.19 12.03
C ILE A 45 -1.76 2.53 13.35
N PRO A 46 -2.64 2.52 14.36
CA PRO A 46 -2.36 1.93 15.64
C PRO A 46 -2.50 0.41 15.62
N GLU A 47 -2.02 -0.26 16.66
CA GLU A 47 -2.15 -1.69 16.84
C GLU A 47 -3.61 -2.15 16.71
N GLY A 48 -3.82 -3.28 16.04
CA GLY A 48 -5.12 -3.89 15.82
C GLY A 48 -5.91 -3.33 14.63
N HIS A 49 -5.37 -2.35 13.88
CA HIS A 49 -6.07 -1.72 12.77
C HIS A 49 -5.63 -2.23 11.41
N VAL A 50 -6.60 -2.23 10.49
CA VAL A 50 -6.41 -2.58 9.08
C VAL A 50 -6.40 -1.29 8.26
N VAL A 51 -5.54 -1.26 7.24
CA VAL A 51 -5.43 -0.13 6.30
C VAL A 51 -5.40 -0.65 4.87
N LEU A 52 -6.17 -0.01 3.98
CA LEU A 52 -6.07 -0.20 2.54
C LEU A 52 -5.19 0.92 1.97
N VAL A 53 -4.08 0.56 1.35
CA VAL A 53 -3.17 1.50 0.72
C VAL A 53 -3.32 1.43 -0.80
N ARG A 54 -3.53 2.59 -1.41
CA ARG A 54 -3.69 2.70 -2.86
C ARG A 54 -2.36 2.56 -3.58
N LYS A 55 -2.43 2.02 -4.81
CA LYS A 55 -1.31 2.06 -5.75
C LYS A 55 -0.98 3.49 -6.21
N ASN A 56 0.19 3.64 -6.80
CA ASN A 56 0.67 4.87 -7.45
C ASN A 56 0.76 6.07 -6.49
N GLN A 57 1.21 5.85 -5.27
CA GLN A 57 1.48 6.93 -4.33
C GLN A 57 2.83 6.78 -3.63
N LEU A 58 3.38 7.90 -3.23
CA LEU A 58 4.59 7.97 -2.43
C LEU A 58 4.19 8.10 -0.95
N ILE A 59 4.69 7.20 -0.12
CA ILE A 59 4.40 7.17 1.31
C ILE A 59 5.72 7.21 2.07
N ARG A 60 5.80 8.11 3.05
CA ARG A 60 6.87 8.10 4.04
C ARG A 60 6.34 7.53 5.35
N SER A 61 6.80 6.35 5.71
CA SER A 61 6.38 5.67 6.94
C SER A 61 7.41 5.85 8.06
N THR A 62 6.92 6.10 9.28
CA THR A 62 7.71 6.06 10.51
C THR A 62 7.11 5.01 11.42
N LYS A 63 7.95 4.07 11.89
CA LYS A 63 7.55 2.91 12.67
C LYS A 63 7.86 3.14 14.13
N TYR A 64 6.87 2.94 14.99
CA TYR A 64 6.99 3.09 16.44
C TYR A 64 6.72 1.73 17.10
N PRO A 65 7.71 1.15 17.80
CA PRO A 65 7.51 -0.08 18.56
C PRO A 65 6.49 0.08 19.69
N SER A 66 5.83 -1.01 20.04
CA SER A 66 4.96 -1.09 21.23
C SER A 66 5.77 -0.90 22.52
N ALA A 67 5.09 -0.81 23.68
CA ALA A 67 5.73 -0.74 24.99
C ALA A 67 6.66 -1.93 25.27
N GLU A 68 6.42 -3.07 24.61
CA GLU A 68 7.27 -4.28 24.70
C GLU A 68 8.47 -4.24 23.72
N GLY A 69 8.67 -3.13 23.00
CA GLY A 69 9.75 -2.98 22.01
C GLY A 69 9.53 -3.77 20.73
N LYS A 70 8.28 -4.18 20.42
CA LYS A 70 7.95 -4.93 19.22
C LYS A 70 7.25 -4.05 18.19
N TYR A 71 7.63 -4.22 16.93
CA TYR A 71 6.90 -3.69 15.79
C TYR A 71 6.64 -4.81 14.80
N GLN A 72 5.37 -5.01 14.44
CA GLN A 72 4.96 -6.04 13.49
C GLN A 72 3.83 -5.49 12.63
N PHE A 73 4.05 -5.48 11.33
CA PHE A 73 3.07 -5.10 10.33
C PHE A 73 2.97 -6.19 9.28
N LEU A 74 1.76 -6.62 8.97
CA LEU A 74 1.49 -7.64 7.97
C LEU A 74 0.83 -6.98 6.77
N SER A 75 1.25 -7.31 5.57
CA SER A 75 0.61 -6.82 4.36
C SER A 75 0.43 -7.91 3.32
N ILE A 76 -0.65 -7.81 2.55
CA ILE A 76 -0.90 -8.57 1.35
C ILE A 76 -0.97 -7.63 0.17
N THR A 77 -0.28 -7.97 -0.90
CA THR A 77 -0.33 -7.21 -2.16
C THR A 77 -1.55 -7.67 -2.97
N LEU A 78 -2.30 -6.71 -3.49
CA LEU A 78 -3.46 -6.94 -4.34
C LEU A 78 -3.05 -6.69 -5.79
N ASP A 79 -2.41 -7.70 -6.38
CA ASP A 79 -1.88 -7.63 -7.75
C ASP A 79 -2.96 -7.33 -8.78
N LYS A 80 -2.59 -6.55 -9.80
CA LYS A 80 -3.51 -6.13 -10.88
C LYS A 80 -4.18 -7.34 -11.55
N GLU A 81 -3.42 -8.39 -11.83
CA GLU A 81 -3.94 -9.61 -12.48
C GLU A 81 -5.02 -10.30 -11.64
N VAL A 82 -4.81 -10.40 -10.33
CA VAL A 82 -5.79 -11.00 -9.40
C VAL A 82 -7.04 -10.15 -9.32
N LEU A 83 -6.88 -8.82 -9.24
CA LEU A 83 -8.00 -7.89 -9.23
C LEU A 83 -8.81 -7.95 -10.54
N GLN A 84 -8.14 -7.98 -11.69
CA GLN A 84 -8.81 -8.11 -12.99
C GLN A 84 -9.59 -9.42 -13.11
N GLN A 85 -8.98 -10.54 -12.71
CA GLN A 85 -9.66 -11.82 -12.74
C GLN A 85 -10.86 -11.85 -11.80
N TYR A 86 -10.71 -11.30 -10.59
CA TYR A 86 -11.81 -11.17 -9.64
C TYR A 86 -12.97 -10.32 -10.20
N ALA A 87 -12.66 -9.18 -10.83
CA ALA A 87 -13.67 -8.32 -11.46
C ALA A 87 -14.43 -9.02 -12.58
N LEU A 88 -13.74 -9.83 -13.40
CA LEU A 88 -14.36 -10.64 -14.47
C LEU A 88 -15.28 -11.71 -13.89
N ASP A 89 -14.80 -12.47 -12.90
CA ASP A 89 -15.55 -13.57 -12.27
C ASP A 89 -16.85 -13.06 -11.63
N HIS A 90 -16.83 -11.85 -11.05
CA HIS A 90 -17.96 -11.25 -10.33
C HIS A 90 -18.74 -10.22 -11.15
N LYS A 91 -18.38 -10.01 -12.43
CA LYS A 91 -19.01 -9.04 -13.35
C LYS A 91 -19.12 -7.64 -12.73
N ILE A 92 -18.03 -7.19 -12.10
CA ILE A 92 -17.98 -5.89 -11.45
C ILE A 92 -17.94 -4.81 -12.51
N ASP A 93 -18.96 -3.95 -12.53
CA ASP A 93 -19.02 -2.76 -13.37
C ASP A 93 -18.68 -1.52 -12.54
N ILE A 94 -17.74 -0.71 -13.04
CA ILE A 94 -17.25 0.50 -12.41
C ILE A 94 -17.49 1.77 -13.24
N THR A 95 -18.43 1.71 -14.19
CA THR A 95 -18.70 2.81 -15.13
C THR A 95 -19.19 4.10 -14.44
N ASP A 96 -19.72 4.03 -13.22
CA ASP A 96 -20.18 5.19 -12.46
C ASP A 96 -19.09 5.74 -11.50
N HIS A 97 -18.07 6.37 -12.05
CA HIS A 97 -17.03 7.03 -11.28
C HIS A 97 -17.44 8.44 -10.84
N THR A 98 -17.99 8.57 -9.67
CA THR A 98 -18.31 9.87 -9.05
C THR A 98 -17.18 10.40 -8.15
N GLY A 99 -15.91 10.19 -8.51
CA GLY A 99 -14.79 10.82 -7.78
C GLY A 99 -14.67 10.44 -6.29
N TYR A 100 -15.25 9.32 -5.89
CA TYR A 100 -15.20 8.80 -4.53
C TYR A 100 -13.73 8.54 -4.12
N LYS A 101 -13.31 9.20 -3.04
CA LYS A 101 -12.01 8.96 -2.41
C LYS A 101 -12.25 8.32 -1.06
N PRO A 102 -12.34 6.98 -0.99
CA PRO A 102 -12.54 6.32 0.29
C PRO A 102 -11.38 6.63 1.21
N GLU A 103 -11.67 6.74 2.49
CA GLU A 103 -10.66 6.78 3.52
C GLU A 103 -9.82 5.49 3.44
N LEU A 104 -8.50 5.63 3.51
CA LEU A 104 -7.58 4.49 3.46
C LEU A 104 -7.59 3.71 4.78
N PHE A 105 -8.13 4.28 5.81
CA PHE A 105 -8.25 3.70 7.13
C PHE A 105 -9.59 2.97 7.25
N LEU A 106 -9.55 1.69 7.61
CA LEU A 106 -10.76 0.91 7.81
C LEU A 106 -11.17 0.97 9.27
N GLU A 107 -12.48 1.13 9.51
CA GLU A 107 -13.05 0.91 10.83
C GLU A 107 -12.66 -0.49 11.35
N PRO A 108 -12.46 -0.65 12.67
CA PRO A 108 -12.13 -1.94 13.25
C PRO A 108 -13.11 -3.02 12.80
N ASN A 109 -12.59 -4.06 12.16
CA ASN A 109 -13.36 -5.16 11.60
C ASN A 109 -12.76 -6.49 12.04
N ASP A 110 -13.49 -7.23 12.87
CA ASP A 110 -13.01 -8.49 13.42
C ASP A 110 -12.74 -9.54 12.33
N PHE A 111 -13.52 -9.56 11.24
CA PHE A 111 -13.29 -10.52 10.14
C PHE A 111 -11.94 -10.26 9.47
N LEU A 112 -11.62 -9.02 9.14
CA LEU A 112 -10.32 -8.66 8.57
C LEU A 112 -9.18 -8.90 9.55
N LYS A 113 -9.37 -8.59 10.83
CA LYS A 113 -8.41 -8.89 11.89
C LYS A 113 -8.10 -10.38 11.97
N TYR A 114 -9.12 -11.23 12.09
CA TYR A 114 -8.93 -12.67 12.18
C TYR A 114 -8.39 -13.27 10.88
N TYR A 115 -8.74 -12.70 9.74
CA TYR A 115 -8.12 -13.04 8.47
C TYR A 115 -6.59 -12.86 8.55
N PHE A 116 -6.09 -11.68 8.95
CA PHE A 116 -4.66 -11.44 9.10
C PHE A 116 -4.01 -12.36 10.14
N LEU A 117 -4.67 -12.60 11.26
CA LEU A 117 -4.15 -13.55 12.26
C LEU A 117 -4.05 -14.98 11.69
N SER A 118 -4.91 -15.37 10.76
CA SER A 118 -4.83 -16.65 10.06
C SER A 118 -3.61 -16.76 9.14
N LEU A 119 -3.00 -15.63 8.75
CA LEU A 119 -1.80 -15.60 7.92
C LEU A 119 -0.51 -15.74 8.73
N VAL A 120 -0.54 -15.51 10.05
CA VAL A 120 0.65 -15.57 10.91
C VAL A 120 1.42 -16.91 10.80
N PRO A 121 0.76 -18.09 10.72
CA PRO A 121 1.47 -19.35 10.54
C PRO A 121 2.33 -19.41 9.28
N TYR A 122 1.96 -18.69 8.21
CA TYR A 122 2.72 -18.71 6.96
C TYR A 122 4.04 -17.93 7.05
N ILE A 123 4.18 -16.98 8.00
CA ILE A 123 5.41 -16.21 8.21
C ILE A 123 6.58 -17.11 8.59
N ASN A 124 6.30 -18.15 9.37
CA ASN A 124 7.30 -19.03 9.93
C ASN A 124 7.58 -20.27 9.06
N GLN A 125 6.88 -20.41 7.94
CA GLN A 125 7.10 -21.55 7.04
C GLN A 125 8.36 -21.32 6.21
N LYS A 126 9.24 -22.35 6.16
CA LYS A 126 10.44 -22.35 5.31
C LYS A 126 10.13 -22.64 3.84
N SER A 127 8.94 -23.11 3.54
CA SER A 127 8.49 -23.44 2.19
C SER A 127 7.65 -22.30 1.62
N GLU A 128 7.81 -22.03 0.33
CA GLU A 128 6.95 -21.08 -0.39
C GLU A 128 5.48 -21.50 -0.30
N VAL A 129 4.60 -20.55 -0.10
CA VAL A 129 3.16 -20.79 -0.14
C VAL A 129 2.76 -21.09 -1.59
N PRO A 130 2.05 -22.20 -1.86
CA PRO A 130 1.59 -22.49 -3.22
C PRO A 130 0.73 -21.35 -3.78
N SER A 131 0.93 -21.00 -5.06
CA SER A 131 0.24 -19.88 -5.72
C SER A 131 -1.28 -19.99 -5.65
N ASN A 132 -1.83 -21.19 -5.74
CA ASN A 132 -3.27 -21.43 -5.60
C ASN A 132 -3.79 -21.04 -4.21
N LEU A 133 -3.01 -21.32 -3.16
CA LEU A 133 -3.37 -20.96 -1.80
C LEU A 133 -3.23 -19.45 -1.57
N ALA A 134 -2.19 -18.84 -2.14
CA ALA A 134 -2.02 -17.39 -2.13
C ALA A 134 -3.22 -16.69 -2.78
N ASN A 135 -3.63 -17.14 -3.98
CA ASN A 135 -4.79 -16.58 -4.67
C ASN A 135 -6.10 -16.75 -3.89
N LEU A 136 -6.29 -17.89 -3.22
CA LEU A 136 -7.44 -18.09 -2.34
C LEU A 136 -7.45 -17.09 -1.18
N LYS A 137 -6.29 -16.86 -0.56
CA LYS A 137 -6.17 -15.91 0.55
C LYS A 137 -6.39 -14.45 0.09
N ILE A 138 -5.92 -14.08 -1.09
CA ILE A 138 -6.20 -12.75 -1.64
C ILE A 138 -7.69 -12.59 -1.95
N ARG A 139 -8.34 -13.60 -2.53
CA ARG A 139 -9.79 -13.58 -2.81
C ARG A 139 -10.61 -13.47 -1.53
N GLU A 140 -10.25 -14.20 -0.47
CA GLU A 140 -10.87 -14.09 0.85
C GLU A 140 -10.77 -12.64 1.37
N ALA A 141 -9.60 -12.02 1.27
CA ALA A 141 -9.42 -10.63 1.69
C ALA A 141 -10.29 -9.65 0.90
N LEU A 142 -10.41 -9.86 -0.42
CA LEU A 142 -11.25 -9.02 -1.28
C LEU A 142 -12.74 -9.13 -0.90
N GLU A 143 -13.24 -10.34 -0.65
CA GLU A 143 -14.61 -10.56 -0.20
C GLU A 143 -14.88 -9.84 1.12
N LEU A 144 -14.02 -10.02 2.12
CA LEU A 144 -14.16 -9.38 3.43
C LEU A 144 -14.10 -7.86 3.32
N LEU A 145 -13.19 -7.33 2.47
CA LEU A 145 -13.04 -5.91 2.27
C LEU A 145 -14.27 -5.29 1.60
N LEU A 146 -14.79 -5.90 0.53
CA LEU A 146 -15.98 -5.44 -0.19
C LEU A 146 -17.26 -5.61 0.64
N GLN A 147 -17.32 -6.62 1.51
CA GLN A 147 -18.41 -6.78 2.46
C GLN A 147 -18.40 -5.70 3.53
N SER A 148 -17.20 -5.25 3.97
CA SER A 148 -17.09 -4.18 4.95
C SER A 148 -17.51 -2.82 4.38
N ASN A 149 -17.18 -2.55 3.14
CA ASN A 149 -17.62 -1.36 2.40
C ASN A 149 -17.56 -1.64 0.88
N SER A 150 -18.75 -1.72 0.27
CA SER A 150 -18.89 -1.98 -1.17
C SER A 150 -18.26 -0.90 -2.07
N ASP A 151 -18.01 0.29 -1.56
CA ASP A 151 -17.43 1.40 -2.31
C ASP A 151 -15.94 1.22 -2.57
N PHE A 152 -15.28 0.30 -1.86
CA PHE A 152 -13.90 -0.07 -2.19
C PHE A 152 -13.75 -0.61 -3.61
N LYS A 153 -14.84 -1.12 -4.24
CA LYS A 153 -14.82 -1.52 -5.65
C LYS A 153 -14.33 -0.41 -6.58
N TYR A 154 -14.69 0.85 -6.31
CA TYR A 154 -14.29 2.00 -7.14
C TYR A 154 -12.78 2.33 -7.03
N VAL A 155 -12.10 1.82 -6.00
CA VAL A 155 -10.67 1.97 -5.83
C VAL A 155 -9.92 0.79 -6.37
N LEU A 156 -10.36 -0.42 -5.99
CA LEU A 156 -9.66 -1.67 -6.29
C LEU A 156 -9.72 -2.02 -7.77
N PHE A 157 -10.87 -1.78 -8.41
CA PHE A 157 -11.09 -2.15 -9.81
C PHE A 157 -10.98 -0.97 -10.77
N ASP A 158 -10.48 0.17 -10.31
CA ASP A 158 -10.05 1.24 -11.20
C ASP A 158 -8.74 0.86 -11.88
N PHE A 159 -8.87 0.24 -13.06
CA PHE A 159 -7.73 -0.12 -13.91
C PHE A 159 -7.33 1.00 -14.87
N SER A 160 -7.99 2.16 -14.79
CA SER A 160 -7.54 3.34 -15.52
C SER A 160 -6.11 3.62 -15.07
N GLU A 161 -5.20 3.68 -16.03
CA GLU A 161 -3.88 4.19 -15.73
C GLU A 161 -4.08 5.65 -15.30
N PRO A 162 -3.52 6.09 -14.16
CA PRO A 162 -3.49 7.49 -13.86
C PRO A 162 -2.94 8.15 -15.11
N HIS A 163 -3.69 9.13 -15.67
CA HIS A 163 -3.31 9.82 -16.89
C HIS A 163 -1.81 9.94 -16.92
N LYS A 164 -1.16 9.31 -17.92
CA LYS A 164 0.30 9.37 -18.07
C LYS A 164 0.65 10.79 -17.74
N ILE A 165 1.31 11.01 -16.62
CA ILE A 165 1.73 12.37 -16.27
C ILE A 165 2.36 12.82 -17.56
N ASP A 166 1.72 13.78 -18.25
CA ASP A 166 2.30 14.35 -19.44
C ASP A 166 3.61 14.94 -18.96
N ILE A 167 4.65 14.08 -18.99
CA ILE A 167 5.99 14.39 -18.46
C ILE A 167 6.48 15.64 -19.16
N GLU A 168 6.12 15.80 -20.43
CA GLU A 168 6.44 16.97 -21.21
C GLU A 168 5.75 18.22 -20.64
N ARG A 169 4.45 18.13 -20.35
CA ARG A 169 3.69 19.21 -19.72
C ARG A 169 4.17 19.50 -18.30
N PHE A 170 4.42 18.47 -17.50
CA PHE A 170 4.96 18.60 -16.16
C PHE A 170 6.35 19.24 -16.18
N MET A 171 7.25 18.81 -17.06
CA MET A 171 8.57 19.35 -17.24
C MET A 171 8.51 20.81 -17.72
N ASN A 172 7.64 21.13 -18.66
CA ASN A 172 7.45 22.51 -19.15
C ASN A 172 6.91 23.45 -18.06
N GLN A 173 6.03 22.97 -17.20
CA GLN A 173 5.49 23.76 -16.06
C GLN A 173 6.48 23.90 -14.91
N ASN A 174 7.32 22.91 -14.67
CA ASN A 174 8.20 22.84 -13.51
C ASN A 174 9.69 22.98 -13.85
N TYR A 175 10.05 23.12 -15.13
CA TYR A 175 11.42 23.15 -15.62
C TYR A 175 12.31 24.13 -14.83
N LYS A 176 11.83 25.34 -14.51
CA LYS A 176 12.62 26.34 -13.75
C LYS A 176 12.93 25.89 -12.32
N CYS A 177 12.00 25.15 -11.69
CA CYS A 177 12.17 24.61 -10.37
C CYS A 177 13.16 23.44 -10.38
N ILE A 178 12.98 22.49 -11.31
CA ILE A 178 13.84 21.34 -11.52
C ILE A 178 15.27 21.77 -11.87
N TYR A 179 15.42 22.73 -12.80
CA TYR A 179 16.73 23.27 -13.15
C TYR A 179 17.42 23.95 -11.97
N ARG A 180 16.67 24.67 -11.12
CA ARG A 180 17.23 25.31 -9.91
C ARG A 180 17.70 24.28 -8.88
N ILE A 181 16.95 23.18 -8.70
CA ILE A 181 17.33 22.05 -7.83
C ILE A 181 18.56 21.39 -8.40
N PHE A 182 18.56 21.06 -9.68
CA PHE A 182 19.71 20.44 -10.36
C PHE A 182 20.98 21.31 -10.23
N CYS A 183 20.90 22.61 -10.49
CA CYS A 183 22.01 23.53 -10.34
C CYS A 183 22.51 23.65 -8.88
N LYS A 184 21.62 23.61 -7.87
CA LYS A 184 22.04 23.60 -6.46
C LYS A 184 22.76 22.30 -6.08
N THR A 185 22.29 21.16 -6.58
CA THR A 185 22.83 19.84 -6.21
C THR A 185 24.15 19.56 -6.90
N TYR A 186 24.31 19.98 -8.16
CA TYR A 186 25.49 19.63 -8.97
C TYR A 186 26.53 20.75 -9.11
N ARG A 187 26.24 21.99 -8.70
CA ARG A 187 27.22 23.09 -8.72
C ARG A 187 28.28 23.03 -7.61
N GLN A 188 28.20 22.09 -6.69
CA GLN A 188 29.14 21.98 -5.56
C GLN A 188 30.32 21.01 -5.79
N LYS A 189 30.49 20.45 -6.98
CA LYS A 189 31.71 19.70 -7.31
C LYS A 189 32.35 20.28 -8.57
N PRO A 190 33.44 21.06 -8.46
CA PRO A 190 34.25 21.33 -9.63
C PRO A 190 34.89 19.99 -10.09
N PHE A 191 34.59 19.58 -11.34
CA PHE A 191 35.36 18.54 -12.00
C PHE A 191 36.81 19.04 -12.06
N ARG A 192 37.70 18.40 -11.30
CA ARG A 192 39.15 18.49 -11.55
C ARG A 192 39.47 17.44 -12.60
N PHE A 193 39.89 17.94 -13.78
CA PHE A 193 40.64 17.16 -14.75
C PHE A 193 42.02 16.84 -14.24
#